data_86b7dbf43e0791a3ef4959b35ca1805a
#
_entry.id   86b7dbf43e0791a3ef4959b35ca1805a
#
_cell.length_a   1.000
_cell.length_b   1.000
_cell.length_c   1.000
_cell.angle_alpha   90.00
_cell.angle_beta   90.00
_cell.angle_gamma   90.00
#
_symmetry.space_group_name_H-M   'P 1'
#
loop_
_entity.id
_entity.type
_entity.pdbx_description
1 polymer ?
#
loop_
_entity_poly.entity_id
_entity_poly.type
_entity_poly.pdbx_seq_one_letter_code
_entity_poly.pdbx_strand_id
1 'polypeptide(L)'
;MSDVRRTPLRRPSLCNHPQEFFVSRPLARGLLAAALLCALPTLSTAADRVTGRDFATRSEVIAPHAMAATSQPLATQIALDVMKGGGSAMDAAIAANAALGLMEPTGNGIGGDLFAIVWDPKTQKLYGYNGSGRSPKSLTLAEFQRRGLKEIPATGPLPVSVPGAVDGWFALHERFGRKPMAENLAPAIRYAREGHPVAEVIAYYWDRSVPRLSKYPGFSEQFTINGHAPRKGELWKNPNLANTLEQIAQGGRDAFYKGDIARTIGTYFKANGGFLSYEDMASHHGEWVEPVSSNYRGYDVWELPPNSQGIAALQILNVLEGYDFSKIAFGSPEHVHLFTEAKKLAFADRARFYTDPAFHPAPVAKLVSKEYAAERRKLISMDKALKEVQPGTPKQLQEGDTIYMTVADADGMMVSLIQSNYRGMGSGMAPPGLGFILQDRGEMFVLQKDHPNGYAPGKRPFQTIIPGFVTKDGKPWMSFGVMGGAMQPQGHAQIVMNMVDFGMNLQEAGDAPRIQHEGSTEPTGQATAMSDGGEINLETGFPYETVRALMRKGHKVTFADGPYGGYQAILRDPETGVYYGASESRKDGQAAGY
;
A
#
# COMPACT_ATOMS: atom_id res chain seq x y z
N MET A 1 45.21 -13.59 -41.98
CA MET A 1 44.92 -13.65 -43.43
C MET A 1 43.53 -13.09 -43.59
N SER A 2 43.26 -11.98 -44.22
CA SER A 2 43.88 -11.00 -45.12
C SER A 2 43.16 -9.66 -44.89
N ASP A 3 43.84 -8.76 -44.60
CA ASP A 3 44.18 -7.41 -45.07
C ASP A 3 43.31 -6.88 -46.23
N VAL A 4 42.59 -5.77 -46.05
CA VAL A 4 42.24 -4.84 -47.13
C VAL A 4 42.34 -3.39 -46.64
N ARG A 5 43.07 -2.65 -47.41
CA ARG A 5 43.69 -1.33 -47.23
C ARG A 5 42.73 -0.15 -47.32
N ARG A 6 43.09 0.91 -46.59
CA ARG A 6 42.63 2.30 -46.75
C ARG A 6 43.14 2.92 -48.04
N THR A 7 42.32 3.79 -48.66
CA THR A 7 42.81 4.80 -49.62
C THR A 7 42.07 6.13 -49.35
N PRO A 8 42.84 7.29 -49.39
CA PRO A 8 42.25 8.59 -49.04
C PRO A 8 41.87 9.39 -50.30
N LEU A 9 40.84 10.20 -50.22
CA LEU A 9 40.46 11.15 -51.28
C LEU A 9 40.88 12.58 -50.94
N ARG A 10 41.44 13.20 -51.96
CA ARG A 10 42.14 14.53 -52.06
C ARG A 10 41.09 15.68 -51.98
N ARG A 11 41.55 16.79 -51.39
CA ARG A 11 41.05 18.16 -51.60
C ARG A 11 41.46 18.72 -52.94
N PRO A 12 40.73 19.67 -53.54
CA PRO A 12 41.29 20.70 -54.38
C PRO A 12 41.19 22.10 -53.75
N SER A 13 42.19 22.89 -54.05
CA SER A 13 42.52 24.22 -53.57
C SER A 13 41.91 25.35 -54.41
N LEU A 14 41.58 26.43 -53.71
CA LEU A 14 41.65 27.87 -53.99
C LEU A 14 41.83 28.40 -55.42
N CYS A 15 41.02 29.37 -55.81
CA CYS A 15 41.47 30.59 -56.45
C CYS A 15 40.59 31.80 -56.06
N ASN A 16 41.29 32.87 -55.66
CA ASN A 16 40.85 34.23 -55.38
C ASN A 16 40.44 35.01 -56.62
N HIS A 17 39.50 35.90 -56.56
CA HIS A 17 39.69 37.37 -56.78
C HIS A 17 38.39 38.18 -56.47
N PRO A 18 38.51 39.44 -55.98
CA PRO A 18 37.46 40.24 -55.47
C PRO A 18 36.86 41.20 -56.50
N GLN A 19 35.58 41.48 -56.37
CA GLN A 19 34.93 42.72 -56.91
C GLN A 19 34.13 43.40 -55.88
N GLU A 20 34.52 44.62 -55.54
CA GLU A 20 33.77 45.56 -54.70
C GLU A 20 32.53 46.08 -55.42
N PHE A 21 31.36 46.02 -54.79
CA PHE A 21 30.22 46.85 -55.12
C PHE A 21 29.77 47.63 -53.91
N PHE A 22 29.89 48.94 -53.98
CA PHE A 22 29.28 49.89 -53.05
C PHE A 22 27.77 49.84 -53.19
N VAL A 23 27.07 49.51 -52.14
CA VAL A 23 25.62 49.73 -51.99
C VAL A 23 25.36 50.52 -50.71
N SER A 24 24.67 51.66 -50.92
CA SER A 24 24.38 52.70 -49.95
C SER A 24 23.60 52.19 -48.75
N ARG A 25 23.99 52.61 -47.56
CA ARG A 25 23.26 52.50 -46.31
C ARG A 25 22.15 53.55 -46.25
N PRO A 26 20.84 53.19 -46.17
CA PRO A 26 20.17 52.90 -44.86
C PRO A 26 19.09 51.81 -44.87
N LEU A 27 18.88 51.05 -45.90
CA LEU A 27 17.83 50.01 -45.93
C LEU A 27 18.19 48.70 -45.22
N ALA A 28 19.48 48.49 -44.95
CA ALA A 28 19.95 47.23 -44.33
C ALA A 28 19.65 47.09 -42.83
N ARG A 29 19.38 48.19 -42.11
CA ARG A 29 19.06 48.14 -40.66
C ARG A 29 17.64 47.74 -40.37
N GLY A 30 16.71 48.02 -41.23
CA GLY A 30 15.30 47.60 -41.09
C GLY A 30 15.06 46.11 -41.35
N LEU A 31 15.77 45.56 -42.35
CA LEU A 31 15.66 44.14 -42.70
C LEU A 31 16.38 43.19 -41.70
N LEU A 32 17.47 43.65 -41.06
CA LEU A 32 18.10 42.86 -39.99
C LEU A 32 17.27 42.79 -38.71
N ALA A 33 16.56 43.87 -38.37
CA ALA A 33 15.65 43.86 -37.22
C ALA A 33 14.37 43.01 -37.45
N ALA A 34 13.85 43.00 -38.67
CA ALA A 34 12.75 42.12 -39.04
C ALA A 34 13.15 40.65 -39.14
N ALA A 35 14.37 40.35 -39.59
CA ALA A 35 14.92 38.98 -39.64
C ALA A 35 15.27 38.42 -38.23
N LEU A 36 15.67 39.29 -37.29
CA LEU A 36 15.88 38.88 -35.88
C LEU A 36 14.56 38.65 -35.12
N LEU A 37 13.44 39.32 -35.47
CA LEU A 37 12.14 39.07 -34.90
C LEU A 37 11.46 37.80 -35.46
N CYS A 38 11.80 37.35 -36.65
CA CYS A 38 11.35 36.07 -37.21
C CYS A 38 12.21 34.86 -36.82
N ALA A 39 13.36 35.09 -36.19
CA ALA A 39 14.28 34.03 -35.72
C ALA A 39 14.19 33.77 -34.22
N LEU A 40 13.16 34.23 -33.53
CA LEU A 40 12.79 33.63 -32.24
C LEU A 40 12.34 32.22 -32.57
N PRO A 41 13.09 31.18 -32.12
CA PRO A 41 12.55 29.83 -32.19
C PRO A 41 11.23 29.91 -31.42
N THR A 42 10.11 29.72 -32.10
CA THR A 42 8.93 29.23 -31.44
C THR A 42 9.43 27.94 -30.79
N LEU A 43 9.73 28.00 -29.50
CA LEU A 43 9.84 26.81 -28.68
C LEU A 43 8.48 26.13 -28.82
N SER A 44 8.34 25.33 -29.88
CA SER A 44 7.33 24.30 -29.95
C SER A 44 7.69 23.38 -28.80
N THR A 45 7.18 23.70 -27.62
CA THR A 45 7.12 22.75 -26.54
C THR A 45 6.11 21.71 -26.98
N ALA A 46 6.58 20.70 -27.72
CA ALA A 46 5.88 19.44 -27.80
C ALA A 46 5.94 18.86 -26.37
N ALA A 47 5.05 19.35 -25.51
CA ALA A 47 4.92 18.83 -24.16
C ALA A 47 4.11 17.54 -24.26
N ASP A 48 4.76 16.40 -24.11
CA ASP A 48 4.11 15.07 -24.01
C ASP A 48 3.23 14.96 -22.78
N ARG A 49 3.31 15.93 -21.84
CA ARG A 49 2.60 15.95 -20.57
C ARG A 49 1.68 17.16 -20.50
N VAL A 50 0.38 16.87 -20.50
CA VAL A 50 -0.66 17.91 -20.51
C VAL A 50 -0.55 18.83 -19.28
N THR A 51 -0.17 18.29 -18.13
CA THR A 51 -0.09 19.01 -16.86
C THR A 51 1.29 19.61 -16.58
N GLY A 52 2.33 19.28 -17.36
CA GLY A 52 3.69 19.81 -17.22
C GLY A 52 4.45 19.36 -15.98
N ARG A 53 4.15 18.18 -15.41
CA ARG A 53 4.88 17.64 -14.25
C ARG A 53 6.31 17.25 -14.60
N ASP A 54 7.24 17.40 -13.64
CA ASP A 54 8.68 17.12 -13.80
C ASP A 54 9.02 15.63 -13.72
N PHE A 55 8.09 14.78 -13.25
CA PHE A 55 8.27 13.33 -13.12
C PHE A 55 7.48 12.56 -14.18
N ALA A 56 7.89 11.30 -14.39
CA ALA A 56 7.21 10.39 -15.31
C ALA A 56 5.81 10.04 -14.77
N THR A 57 4.81 10.22 -15.62
CA THR A 57 3.41 9.89 -15.33
C THR A 57 2.69 9.51 -16.61
N ARG A 58 1.47 9.01 -16.49
CA ARG A 58 0.56 8.71 -17.60
C ARG A 58 -0.81 9.35 -17.35
N SER A 59 -1.70 9.31 -18.34
CA SER A 59 -3.09 9.71 -18.16
C SER A 59 -3.83 8.77 -17.21
N GLU A 60 -4.80 9.31 -16.49
CA GLU A 60 -5.79 8.53 -15.75
C GLU A 60 -6.58 7.62 -16.68
N VAL A 61 -7.04 6.49 -16.18
CA VAL A 61 -8.04 5.65 -16.87
C VAL A 61 -9.41 6.25 -16.59
N ILE A 62 -10.19 6.49 -17.63
CA ILE A 62 -11.53 7.10 -17.51
C ILE A 62 -12.57 6.11 -18.03
N ALA A 63 -13.65 5.89 -17.26
CA ALA A 63 -14.73 4.98 -17.65
C ALA A 63 -16.08 5.41 -17.04
N PRO A 64 -17.18 5.25 -17.81
CA PRO A 64 -18.50 5.73 -17.38
C PRO A 64 -19.26 4.79 -16.45
N HIS A 65 -18.96 3.47 -16.43
CA HIS A 65 -19.83 2.49 -15.78
C HIS A 65 -19.19 1.81 -14.58
N ALA A 66 -17.92 1.39 -14.71
CA ALA A 66 -17.24 0.66 -13.64
C ALA A 66 -15.73 0.82 -13.74
N MET A 67 -15.05 0.66 -12.62
CA MET A 67 -13.60 0.78 -12.52
C MET A 67 -13.04 -0.23 -11.52
N ALA A 68 -11.90 -0.82 -11.83
CA ALA A 68 -11.11 -1.62 -10.92
C ALA A 68 -9.63 -1.21 -10.98
N ALA A 69 -8.98 -1.12 -9.85
CA ALA A 69 -7.54 -0.90 -9.73
C ALA A 69 -6.95 -1.88 -8.72
N THR A 70 -6.04 -2.72 -9.18
CA THR A 70 -5.36 -3.75 -8.37
C THR A 70 -3.87 -3.79 -8.65
N SER A 71 -3.10 -4.44 -7.80
CA SER A 71 -1.66 -4.62 -7.96
C SER A 71 -1.27 -5.65 -9.03
N GLN A 72 -2.26 -6.33 -9.69
CA GLN A 72 -2.01 -7.36 -10.69
C GLN A 72 -3.06 -7.30 -11.82
N PRO A 73 -2.66 -7.19 -13.11
CA PRO A 73 -3.58 -6.97 -14.22
C PRO A 73 -4.65 -8.04 -14.41
N LEU A 74 -4.32 -9.33 -14.19
CA LEU A 74 -5.31 -10.42 -14.30
C LEU A 74 -6.38 -10.31 -13.21
N ALA A 75 -6.04 -9.86 -12.01
CA ALA A 75 -7.01 -9.61 -10.95
C ALA A 75 -7.92 -8.42 -11.29
N THR A 76 -7.36 -7.36 -11.89
CA THR A 76 -8.16 -6.24 -12.42
C THR A 76 -9.15 -6.72 -13.47
N GLN A 77 -8.72 -7.57 -14.40
CA GLN A 77 -9.58 -8.15 -15.44
C GLN A 77 -10.70 -9.01 -14.83
N ILE A 78 -10.38 -9.86 -13.84
CA ILE A 78 -11.39 -10.66 -13.11
C ILE A 78 -12.45 -9.75 -12.48
N ALA A 79 -12.06 -8.65 -11.84
CA ALA A 79 -13.01 -7.71 -11.25
C ALA A 79 -13.96 -7.13 -12.31
N LEU A 80 -13.43 -6.72 -13.47
CA LEU A 80 -14.25 -6.19 -14.56
C LEU A 80 -15.20 -7.26 -15.13
N ASP A 81 -14.75 -8.50 -15.32
CA ASP A 81 -15.56 -9.59 -15.85
C ASP A 81 -16.73 -9.93 -14.89
N VAL A 82 -16.49 -9.92 -13.57
CA VAL A 82 -17.54 -10.12 -12.56
C VAL A 82 -18.58 -9.00 -12.65
N MET A 83 -18.16 -7.72 -12.74
CA MET A 83 -19.09 -6.60 -12.86
C MET A 83 -19.86 -6.62 -14.19
N LYS A 84 -19.20 -6.89 -15.32
CA LYS A 84 -19.87 -7.09 -16.62
C LYS A 84 -20.88 -8.24 -16.59
N GLY A 85 -20.61 -9.27 -15.79
CA GLY A 85 -21.53 -10.39 -15.55
C GLY A 85 -22.65 -10.09 -14.55
N GLY A 86 -22.86 -8.83 -14.12
CA GLY A 86 -23.92 -8.38 -13.22
C GLY A 86 -23.59 -8.49 -11.73
N GLY A 87 -22.35 -8.79 -11.36
CA GLY A 87 -21.88 -8.74 -9.97
C GLY A 87 -21.77 -7.31 -9.45
N SER A 88 -21.84 -7.14 -8.15
CA SER A 88 -21.55 -5.87 -7.47
C SER A 88 -20.06 -5.57 -7.41
N ALA A 89 -19.67 -4.34 -7.04
CA ALA A 89 -18.29 -4.02 -6.73
C ALA A 89 -17.72 -4.91 -5.62
N MET A 90 -18.55 -5.38 -4.68
CA MET A 90 -18.12 -6.30 -3.64
C MET A 90 -17.84 -7.70 -4.17
N ASP A 91 -18.72 -8.25 -5.03
CA ASP A 91 -18.46 -9.55 -5.71
C ASP A 91 -17.14 -9.49 -6.48
N ALA A 92 -16.94 -8.41 -7.23
CA ALA A 92 -15.73 -8.17 -8.00
C ALA A 92 -14.47 -8.05 -7.10
N ALA A 93 -14.59 -7.34 -5.98
CA ALA A 93 -13.51 -7.21 -5.01
C ALA A 93 -13.12 -8.56 -4.39
N ILE A 94 -14.09 -9.39 -4.01
CA ILE A 94 -13.83 -10.73 -3.46
C ILE A 94 -13.17 -11.62 -4.52
N ALA A 95 -13.68 -11.64 -5.76
CA ALA A 95 -13.13 -12.45 -6.85
C ALA A 95 -11.67 -12.06 -7.17
N ALA A 96 -11.40 -10.76 -7.28
CA ALA A 96 -10.05 -10.27 -7.51
C ALA A 96 -9.13 -10.54 -6.31
N ASN A 97 -9.62 -10.37 -5.08
CA ASN A 97 -8.84 -10.62 -3.87
C ASN A 97 -8.47 -12.11 -3.71
N ALA A 98 -9.38 -13.03 -4.02
CA ALA A 98 -9.09 -14.46 -4.06
C ALA A 98 -8.02 -14.80 -5.10
N ALA A 99 -8.08 -14.19 -6.29
CA ALA A 99 -7.08 -14.35 -7.34
C ALA A 99 -5.71 -13.76 -6.94
N LEU A 100 -5.71 -12.59 -6.27
CA LEU A 100 -4.47 -11.99 -5.73
C LEU A 100 -3.79 -12.88 -4.69
N GLY A 101 -4.54 -13.64 -3.89
CA GLY A 101 -3.95 -14.64 -2.97
C GLY A 101 -3.16 -15.75 -3.67
N LEU A 102 -3.49 -16.07 -4.91
CA LEU A 102 -2.73 -16.96 -5.79
C LEU A 102 -1.57 -16.23 -6.50
N MET A 103 -1.85 -15.03 -7.03
CA MET A 103 -0.95 -14.31 -7.96
C MET A 103 0.12 -13.50 -7.24
N GLU A 104 -0.15 -13.07 -6.01
CA GLU A 104 0.76 -12.31 -5.15
C GLU A 104 0.87 -12.93 -3.73
N PRO A 105 1.26 -14.21 -3.61
CA PRO A 105 1.38 -14.86 -2.30
C PRO A 105 2.49 -14.26 -1.44
N THR A 106 3.32 -13.40 -2.03
CA THR A 106 4.35 -12.62 -1.33
C THR A 106 3.77 -11.55 -0.43
N GLY A 107 2.54 -11.09 -0.66
CA GLY A 107 1.92 -10.01 0.12
C GLY A 107 0.65 -10.44 0.85
N ASN A 108 -0.08 -11.43 0.34
CA ASN A 108 -1.41 -11.76 0.82
C ASN A 108 -1.80 -13.22 0.61
N GLY A 109 -3.04 -13.55 0.96
CA GLY A 109 -3.66 -14.87 0.80
C GLY A 109 -4.69 -15.15 1.89
N ILE A 110 -5.45 -16.24 1.75
CA ILE A 110 -6.53 -16.61 2.68
C ILE A 110 -6.04 -16.96 4.10
N GLY A 111 -4.72 -17.07 4.28
CA GLY A 111 -4.07 -17.20 5.59
C GLY A 111 -3.77 -15.87 6.30
N GLY A 112 -4.20 -14.74 5.73
CA GLY A 112 -3.98 -13.39 6.24
C GLY A 112 -5.22 -12.70 6.77
N ASP A 113 -5.10 -11.39 7.02
CA ASP A 113 -6.17 -10.52 7.50
C ASP A 113 -6.68 -9.60 6.39
N LEU A 114 -7.92 -9.12 6.55
CA LEU A 114 -8.59 -8.23 5.60
C LEU A 114 -9.26 -7.07 6.33
N PHE A 115 -9.10 -5.84 5.79
CA PHE A 115 -9.85 -4.65 6.17
C PHE A 115 -10.52 -4.03 4.96
N ALA A 116 -11.70 -3.44 5.16
CA ALA A 116 -12.42 -2.76 4.09
C ALA A 116 -13.15 -1.52 4.58
N ILE A 117 -13.25 -0.51 3.68
CA ILE A 117 -14.23 0.58 3.76
C ILE A 117 -15.08 0.51 2.49
N VAL A 118 -16.40 0.51 2.67
CA VAL A 118 -17.38 0.38 1.60
C VAL A 118 -18.33 1.57 1.62
N TRP A 119 -18.42 2.28 0.51
CA TRP A 119 -19.49 3.21 0.26
C TRP A 119 -20.70 2.48 -0.31
N ASP A 120 -21.83 2.56 0.41
CA ASP A 120 -23.10 2.00 -0.04
C ASP A 120 -23.99 3.10 -0.62
N PRO A 121 -24.24 3.12 -1.93
CA PRO A 121 -25.06 4.14 -2.58
C PRO A 121 -26.52 4.10 -2.16
N LYS A 122 -27.03 2.96 -1.65
CA LYS A 122 -28.41 2.82 -1.18
C LYS A 122 -28.67 3.55 0.13
N THR A 123 -27.72 3.48 1.04
CA THR A 123 -27.81 4.13 2.36
C THR A 123 -27.09 5.46 2.42
N GLN A 124 -26.25 5.77 1.41
CA GLN A 124 -25.36 6.93 1.36
C GLN A 124 -24.45 7.02 2.58
N LYS A 125 -23.88 5.87 2.99
CA LYS A 125 -22.99 5.74 4.16
C LYS A 125 -21.76 4.91 3.84
N LEU A 126 -20.72 5.15 4.62
CA LEU A 126 -19.54 4.31 4.71
C LEU A 126 -19.72 3.24 5.77
N TYR A 127 -19.23 2.05 5.48
CA TYR A 127 -19.17 0.91 6.38
C TYR A 127 -17.74 0.41 6.46
N GLY A 128 -17.24 0.22 7.68
CA GLY A 128 -15.92 -0.32 7.93
C GLY A 128 -15.99 -1.78 8.39
N TYR A 129 -15.07 -2.61 7.92
CA TYR A 129 -14.92 -3.99 8.39
C TYR A 129 -13.48 -4.27 8.83
N ASN A 130 -13.35 -4.82 10.04
CA ASN A 130 -12.09 -5.26 10.63
C ASN A 130 -12.11 -6.79 10.73
N GLY A 131 -11.45 -7.45 9.78
CA GLY A 131 -11.26 -8.90 9.73
C GLY A 131 -9.96 -9.38 10.38
N SER A 132 -9.32 -8.59 11.27
CA SER A 132 -8.08 -9.05 11.89
C SER A 132 -8.30 -10.21 12.87
N GLY A 133 -7.39 -11.19 12.79
CA GLY A 133 -7.42 -12.35 13.64
C GLY A 133 -6.81 -12.12 15.02
N ARG A 134 -7.18 -12.99 15.96
CA ARG A 134 -6.69 -12.95 17.35
C ARG A 134 -5.54 -13.91 17.54
N SER A 135 -4.68 -13.61 18.50
CA SER A 135 -3.62 -14.51 18.97
C SER A 135 -4.23 -15.80 19.54
N PRO A 136 -3.51 -16.94 19.46
CA PRO A 136 -3.94 -18.20 20.03
C PRO A 136 -4.24 -18.09 21.54
N LYS A 137 -5.36 -18.68 21.99
CA LYS A 137 -5.80 -18.64 23.40
C LYS A 137 -4.86 -19.42 24.34
N SER A 138 -4.16 -20.41 23.83
CA SER A 138 -3.23 -21.24 24.61
C SER A 138 -1.80 -20.69 24.70
N LEU A 139 -1.43 -19.70 23.86
CA LEU A 139 -0.12 -19.06 23.91
C LEU A 139 -0.16 -17.90 24.91
N THR A 140 0.78 -17.88 25.83
CA THR A 140 0.82 -16.88 26.91
C THR A 140 2.14 -16.12 26.92
N LEU A 141 2.16 -14.92 27.54
CA LEU A 141 3.41 -14.18 27.77
C LEU A 141 4.45 -15.01 28.57
N ALA A 142 3.98 -15.80 29.54
CA ALA A 142 4.82 -16.69 30.33
C ALA A 142 5.53 -17.75 29.46
N GLU A 143 4.88 -18.25 28.40
CA GLU A 143 5.50 -19.20 27.47
C GLU A 143 6.62 -18.56 26.65
N PHE A 144 6.49 -17.32 26.21
CA PHE A 144 7.58 -16.58 25.56
C PHE A 144 8.75 -16.37 26.53
N GLN A 145 8.46 -15.99 27.77
CA GLN A 145 9.48 -15.82 28.82
C GLN A 145 10.20 -17.14 29.15
N ARG A 146 9.47 -18.26 29.25
CA ARG A 146 10.02 -19.59 29.44
C ARG A 146 11.00 -19.99 28.33
N ARG A 147 10.72 -19.56 27.08
CA ARG A 147 11.59 -19.75 25.92
C ARG A 147 12.76 -18.75 25.86
N GLY A 148 12.87 -17.81 26.80
CA GLY A 148 13.90 -16.78 26.82
C GLY A 148 13.78 -15.73 25.73
N LEU A 149 12.60 -15.59 25.13
CA LEU A 149 12.38 -14.67 24.02
C LEU A 149 12.13 -13.24 24.55
N LYS A 150 12.78 -12.27 23.95
CA LYS A 150 12.60 -10.83 24.23
C LYS A 150 11.63 -10.17 23.25
N GLU A 151 11.44 -10.79 22.10
CA GLU A 151 10.52 -10.39 21.03
C GLU A 151 9.96 -11.65 20.35
N ILE A 152 8.82 -11.51 19.68
CA ILE A 152 8.21 -12.61 18.94
C ILE A 152 8.99 -12.79 17.63
N PRO A 153 9.41 -14.02 17.27
CA PRO A 153 10.08 -14.26 16.00
C PRO A 153 9.25 -13.83 14.80
N ALA A 154 9.89 -13.24 13.78
CA ALA A 154 9.23 -12.80 12.57
C ALA A 154 8.64 -13.92 11.70
N THR A 155 9.10 -15.15 11.88
CA THR A 155 8.69 -16.31 11.07
C THR A 155 8.53 -17.56 11.94
N GLY A 156 7.87 -18.58 11.42
CA GLY A 156 7.59 -19.83 12.11
C GLY A 156 6.23 -19.82 12.84
N PRO A 157 6.03 -20.74 13.79
CA PRO A 157 4.68 -20.98 14.34
C PRO A 157 4.23 -19.97 15.40
N LEU A 158 5.14 -19.20 16.03
CA LEU A 158 4.81 -18.35 17.17
C LEU A 158 4.12 -17.02 16.80
N PRO A 159 4.47 -16.35 15.68
CA PRO A 159 3.81 -15.09 15.30
C PRO A 159 2.45 -15.28 14.64
N VAL A 160 1.98 -16.50 14.46
CA VAL A 160 0.74 -16.76 13.73
C VAL A 160 -0.47 -16.41 14.59
N SER A 161 -1.35 -15.55 14.05
CA SER A 161 -2.71 -15.30 14.55
C SER A 161 -3.74 -15.95 13.64
N VAL A 162 -4.99 -16.04 14.09
CA VAL A 162 -6.08 -16.61 13.29
C VAL A 162 -6.23 -15.84 11.98
N PRO A 163 -6.29 -16.48 10.80
CA PRO A 163 -6.53 -15.77 9.56
C PRO A 163 -7.96 -15.23 9.49
N GLY A 164 -8.14 -13.97 9.13
CA GLY A 164 -9.44 -13.31 9.10
C GLY A 164 -10.00 -13.01 7.71
N ALA A 165 -9.23 -13.21 6.65
CA ALA A 165 -9.61 -12.80 5.29
C ALA A 165 -10.89 -13.50 4.79
N VAL A 166 -11.02 -14.81 4.99
CA VAL A 166 -12.20 -15.58 4.53
C VAL A 166 -13.47 -15.13 5.29
N ASP A 167 -13.37 -14.88 6.60
CA ASP A 167 -14.47 -14.31 7.38
C ASP A 167 -14.92 -12.96 6.80
N GLY A 168 -13.96 -12.10 6.49
CA GLY A 168 -14.24 -10.82 5.85
C GLY A 168 -14.96 -10.96 4.51
N TRP A 169 -14.57 -11.92 3.66
CA TRP A 169 -15.28 -12.16 2.41
C TRP A 169 -16.76 -12.47 2.63
N PHE A 170 -17.07 -13.37 3.55
CA PHE A 170 -18.46 -13.76 3.80
C PHE A 170 -19.27 -12.66 4.46
N ALA A 171 -18.73 -11.94 5.45
CA ALA A 171 -19.41 -10.82 6.10
C ALA A 171 -19.71 -9.66 5.12
N LEU A 172 -18.75 -9.31 4.26
CA LEU A 172 -18.91 -8.28 3.23
C LEU A 172 -19.88 -8.73 2.12
N HIS A 173 -19.79 -9.99 1.70
CA HIS A 173 -20.69 -10.57 0.71
C HIS A 173 -22.13 -10.66 1.17
N GLU A 174 -22.39 -11.08 2.41
CA GLU A 174 -23.73 -11.15 2.99
C GLU A 174 -24.46 -9.81 2.88
N ARG A 175 -23.73 -8.70 3.04
CA ARG A 175 -24.31 -7.36 3.04
C ARG A 175 -24.36 -6.72 1.65
N PHE A 176 -23.36 -6.95 0.80
CA PHE A 176 -23.14 -6.19 -0.44
C PHE A 176 -23.05 -7.05 -1.69
N GLY A 177 -22.95 -8.37 -1.55
CA GLY A 177 -22.89 -9.32 -2.67
C GLY A 177 -24.21 -9.45 -3.42
N ARG A 178 -24.11 -9.87 -4.68
CA ARG A 178 -25.25 -10.18 -5.57
C ARG A 178 -25.14 -11.56 -6.19
N LYS A 179 -23.90 -12.00 -6.45
CA LYS A 179 -23.63 -13.31 -7.05
C LYS A 179 -23.36 -14.36 -5.97
N PRO A 180 -23.65 -15.65 -6.24
CA PRO A 180 -23.18 -16.71 -5.35
C PRO A 180 -21.66 -16.64 -5.12
N MET A 181 -21.22 -16.91 -3.89
CA MET A 181 -19.79 -16.93 -3.56
C MET A 181 -19.00 -17.89 -4.45
N ALA A 182 -19.60 -19.00 -4.85
CA ALA A 182 -18.98 -19.96 -5.77
C ALA A 182 -18.64 -19.35 -7.15
N GLU A 183 -19.47 -18.45 -7.67
CA GLU A 183 -19.18 -17.71 -8.91
C GLU A 183 -18.02 -16.72 -8.69
N ASN A 184 -17.98 -16.05 -7.55
CA ASN A 184 -16.92 -15.10 -7.21
C ASN A 184 -15.55 -15.80 -7.06
N LEU A 185 -15.51 -17.01 -6.52
CA LEU A 185 -14.27 -17.77 -6.34
C LEU A 185 -13.82 -18.56 -7.60
N ALA A 186 -14.73 -18.80 -8.55
CA ALA A 186 -14.45 -19.61 -9.74
C ALA A 186 -13.24 -19.13 -10.56
N PRO A 187 -13.01 -17.83 -10.81
CA PRO A 187 -11.81 -17.38 -11.54
C PRO A 187 -10.50 -17.73 -10.82
N ALA A 188 -10.43 -17.55 -9.51
CA ALA A 188 -9.24 -17.90 -8.72
C ALA A 188 -8.98 -19.41 -8.73
N ILE A 189 -10.03 -20.23 -8.59
CA ILE A 189 -9.97 -21.69 -8.68
C ILE A 189 -9.42 -22.12 -10.04
N ARG A 190 -9.95 -21.56 -11.12
CA ARG A 190 -9.50 -21.85 -12.49
C ARG A 190 -8.01 -21.53 -12.67
N TYR A 191 -7.56 -20.31 -12.32
CA TYR A 191 -6.15 -19.93 -12.43
C TYR A 191 -5.24 -20.78 -11.53
N ALA A 192 -5.70 -21.19 -10.36
CA ALA A 192 -4.94 -22.08 -9.48
C ALA A 192 -4.73 -23.48 -10.11
N ARG A 193 -5.68 -23.98 -10.90
CA ARG A 193 -5.57 -25.27 -11.62
C ARG A 193 -4.80 -25.16 -12.93
N GLU A 194 -5.16 -24.18 -13.76
CA GLU A 194 -4.59 -24.02 -15.10
C GLU A 194 -3.22 -23.36 -15.06
N GLY A 195 -2.99 -22.48 -14.09
CA GLY A 195 -1.79 -21.68 -13.91
C GLY A 195 -1.92 -20.25 -14.43
N HIS A 196 -1.05 -19.38 -13.96
CA HIS A 196 -0.88 -18.02 -14.43
C HIS A 196 0.61 -17.67 -14.55
N PRO A 197 1.01 -16.77 -15.46
CA PRO A 197 2.40 -16.31 -15.54
C PRO A 197 2.73 -15.43 -14.33
N VAL A 198 3.87 -15.67 -13.70
CA VAL A 198 4.31 -14.89 -12.54
C VAL A 198 4.82 -13.52 -13.00
N ALA A 199 4.33 -12.46 -12.36
CA ALA A 199 4.71 -11.08 -12.63
C ALA A 199 6.13 -10.76 -12.13
N GLU A 200 6.74 -9.69 -12.63
CA GLU A 200 8.15 -9.38 -12.42
C GLU A 200 8.49 -9.06 -10.97
N VAL A 201 7.74 -8.15 -10.37
CA VAL A 201 7.94 -7.72 -8.98
C VAL A 201 7.67 -8.88 -8.01
N ILE A 202 6.67 -9.70 -8.31
CA ILE A 202 6.32 -10.87 -7.50
C ILE A 202 7.40 -11.95 -7.58
N ALA A 203 7.95 -12.24 -8.76
CA ALA A 203 9.07 -13.17 -8.90
C ALA A 203 10.28 -12.74 -8.06
N TYR A 204 10.60 -11.44 -8.06
CA TYR A 204 11.66 -10.85 -7.26
C TYR A 204 11.45 -11.06 -5.75
N TYR A 205 10.28 -10.75 -5.21
CA TYR A 205 9.99 -10.93 -3.78
C TYR A 205 9.90 -12.40 -3.37
N TRP A 206 9.42 -13.24 -4.28
CA TRP A 206 9.32 -14.68 -4.03
C TRP A 206 10.71 -15.31 -3.90
N ASP A 207 11.63 -14.98 -4.81
CA ASP A 207 13.01 -15.46 -4.78
C ASP A 207 13.72 -15.10 -3.47
N ARG A 208 13.52 -13.89 -2.98
CA ARG A 208 14.06 -13.43 -1.68
C ARG A 208 13.42 -14.15 -0.48
N SER A 209 12.22 -14.70 -0.61
CA SER A 209 11.50 -15.35 0.46
C SER A 209 11.89 -16.82 0.62
N VAL A 210 12.18 -17.53 -0.47
CA VAL A 210 12.51 -18.98 -0.47
C VAL A 210 13.65 -19.33 0.48
N PRO A 211 14.84 -18.69 0.44
CA PRO A 211 15.95 -19.06 1.33
C PRO A 211 15.62 -18.92 2.82
N ARG A 212 14.77 -17.96 3.16
CA ARG A 212 14.38 -17.65 4.53
C ARG A 212 13.32 -18.62 5.06
N LEU A 213 12.41 -19.09 4.19
CA LEU A 213 11.22 -19.83 4.59
C LEU A 213 11.26 -21.32 4.30
N SER A 214 12.17 -21.82 3.44
CA SER A 214 12.28 -23.24 3.06
C SER A 214 12.56 -24.19 4.23
N LYS A 215 13.01 -23.66 5.36
CA LYS A 215 13.21 -24.45 6.58
C LYS A 215 11.91 -24.86 7.29
N TYR A 216 10.77 -24.25 6.93
CA TYR A 216 9.48 -24.56 7.55
C TYR A 216 8.76 -25.65 6.77
N PRO A 217 8.17 -26.64 7.49
CA PRO A 217 7.48 -27.76 6.87
C PRO A 217 6.35 -27.30 5.94
N GLY A 218 6.27 -27.90 4.75
CA GLY A 218 5.23 -27.61 3.76
C GLY A 218 5.51 -26.40 2.87
N PHE A 219 6.48 -25.53 3.22
CA PHE A 219 6.76 -24.34 2.40
C PHE A 219 7.32 -24.71 1.03
N SER A 220 8.44 -25.45 1.00
CA SER A 220 9.10 -25.78 -0.28
C SER A 220 8.23 -26.63 -1.18
N GLU A 221 7.47 -27.57 -0.63
CA GLU A 221 6.59 -28.46 -1.37
C GLU A 221 5.44 -27.72 -2.06
N GLN A 222 4.94 -26.63 -1.45
CA GLN A 222 3.78 -25.89 -1.94
C GLN A 222 4.11 -24.58 -2.65
N PHE A 223 5.30 -24.00 -2.42
CA PHE A 223 5.66 -22.68 -2.90
C PHE A 223 6.98 -22.61 -3.69
N THR A 224 7.50 -23.76 -4.15
CA THR A 224 8.65 -23.79 -5.06
C THR A 224 8.41 -24.69 -6.26
N ILE A 225 9.10 -24.43 -7.35
CA ILE A 225 9.17 -25.28 -8.54
C ILE A 225 10.56 -25.93 -8.53
N ASN A 226 10.65 -27.24 -8.30
CA ASN A 226 11.93 -27.95 -8.22
C ASN A 226 12.93 -27.30 -7.22
N GLY A 227 12.43 -26.75 -6.10
CA GLY A 227 13.23 -26.15 -5.05
C GLY A 227 13.62 -24.68 -5.27
N HIS A 228 13.18 -24.02 -6.34
CA HIS A 228 13.40 -22.59 -6.58
C HIS A 228 12.08 -21.80 -6.65
N ALA A 229 12.14 -20.50 -6.44
CA ALA A 229 11.01 -19.60 -6.66
C ALA A 229 10.60 -19.59 -8.14
N PRO A 230 9.29 -19.46 -8.45
CA PRO A 230 8.86 -19.24 -9.82
C PRO A 230 9.51 -17.99 -10.42
N ARG A 231 9.97 -18.08 -11.67
CA ARG A 231 10.60 -16.97 -12.39
C ARG A 231 9.55 -16.10 -13.07
N LYS A 232 9.92 -14.85 -13.39
CA LYS A 232 9.11 -13.97 -14.24
C LYS A 232 8.64 -14.70 -15.51
N GLY A 233 7.33 -14.71 -15.75
CA GLY A 233 6.70 -15.38 -16.91
C GLY A 233 6.56 -16.90 -16.78
N GLU A 234 7.13 -17.54 -15.76
CA GLU A 234 6.94 -18.96 -15.50
C GLU A 234 5.51 -19.23 -15.05
N LEU A 235 4.93 -20.35 -15.50
CA LEU A 235 3.56 -20.72 -15.20
C LEU A 235 3.48 -21.33 -13.80
N TRP A 236 2.83 -20.60 -12.88
CA TRP A 236 2.58 -21.07 -11.52
C TRP A 236 1.21 -21.69 -11.38
N LYS A 237 1.16 -22.90 -10.82
CA LYS A 237 -0.08 -23.65 -10.48
C LYS A 237 -0.10 -23.95 -8.99
N ASN A 238 -1.29 -23.89 -8.41
CA ASN A 238 -1.48 -24.26 -7.01
C ASN A 238 -2.79 -25.09 -6.85
N PRO A 239 -2.77 -26.37 -7.21
CA PRO A 239 -3.95 -27.23 -7.12
C PRO A 239 -4.48 -27.41 -5.69
N ASN A 240 -3.60 -27.31 -4.68
CA ASN A 240 -4.02 -27.36 -3.28
C ASN A 240 -4.88 -26.15 -2.91
N LEU A 241 -4.48 -24.94 -3.33
CA LEU A 241 -5.30 -23.74 -3.13
C LEU A 241 -6.62 -23.84 -3.89
N ALA A 242 -6.63 -24.38 -5.11
CA ALA A 242 -7.86 -24.60 -5.85
C ALA A 242 -8.84 -25.48 -5.07
N ASN A 243 -8.36 -26.62 -4.52
CA ASN A 243 -9.17 -27.52 -3.71
C ASN A 243 -9.71 -26.83 -2.44
N THR A 244 -8.87 -26.03 -1.77
CA THR A 244 -9.27 -25.26 -0.59
C THR A 244 -10.36 -24.23 -0.93
N LEU A 245 -10.19 -23.48 -2.02
CA LEU A 245 -11.19 -22.50 -2.48
C LEU A 245 -12.50 -23.17 -2.92
N GLU A 246 -12.45 -24.37 -3.52
CA GLU A 246 -13.66 -25.15 -3.84
C GLU A 246 -14.41 -25.60 -2.58
N GLN A 247 -13.72 -26.06 -1.55
CA GLN A 247 -14.34 -26.40 -0.27
C GLN A 247 -15.03 -25.16 0.35
N ILE A 248 -14.39 -24.00 0.29
CA ILE A 248 -14.96 -22.73 0.76
C ILE A 248 -16.17 -22.35 -0.09
N ALA A 249 -16.09 -22.47 -1.41
CA ALA A 249 -17.18 -22.16 -2.33
C ALA A 249 -18.43 -23.01 -2.10
N GLN A 250 -18.26 -24.28 -1.76
CA GLN A 250 -19.33 -25.25 -1.53
C GLN A 250 -19.87 -25.22 -0.10
N GLY A 251 -18.98 -25.14 0.90
CA GLY A 251 -19.33 -25.28 2.32
C GLY A 251 -19.39 -23.95 3.07
N GLY A 252 -19.18 -22.83 2.39
CA GLY A 252 -19.22 -21.49 2.96
C GLY A 252 -18.11 -21.21 3.98
N ARG A 253 -18.33 -20.19 4.79
CA ARG A 253 -17.40 -19.75 5.83
C ARG A 253 -16.98 -20.88 6.79
N ASP A 254 -17.93 -21.71 7.18
CA ASP A 254 -17.71 -22.77 8.15
C ASP A 254 -16.82 -23.90 7.62
N ALA A 255 -16.74 -24.11 6.30
CA ALA A 255 -15.77 -25.02 5.70
C ALA A 255 -14.32 -24.62 6.06
N PHE A 256 -14.02 -23.32 6.10
CA PHE A 256 -12.70 -22.81 6.46
C PHE A 256 -12.46 -22.84 7.98
N TYR A 257 -13.43 -22.36 8.78
CA TYR A 257 -13.21 -22.13 10.22
C TYR A 257 -13.61 -23.31 11.11
N LYS A 258 -14.50 -24.19 10.67
CA LYS A 258 -15.02 -25.34 11.46
C LYS A 258 -14.88 -26.69 10.75
N GLY A 259 -14.49 -26.66 9.46
CA GLY A 259 -14.29 -27.85 8.64
C GLY A 259 -12.93 -28.50 8.80
N ASP A 260 -12.59 -29.33 7.80
CA ASP A 260 -11.30 -30.06 7.77
C ASP A 260 -10.10 -29.14 7.58
N ILE A 261 -10.28 -27.97 6.96
CA ILE A 261 -9.24 -26.95 6.84
C ILE A 261 -8.77 -26.53 8.24
N ALA A 262 -9.70 -26.16 9.15
CA ALA A 262 -9.35 -25.77 10.51
C ALA A 262 -8.71 -26.91 11.31
N ARG A 263 -9.17 -28.15 11.13
CA ARG A 263 -8.57 -29.34 11.77
C ARG A 263 -7.15 -29.58 11.30
N THR A 264 -6.91 -29.46 10.00
CA THR A 264 -5.58 -29.58 9.39
C THR A 264 -4.62 -28.52 9.95
N ILE A 265 -5.06 -27.25 10.03
CA ILE A 265 -4.28 -26.16 10.62
C ILE A 265 -3.93 -26.48 12.07
N GLY A 266 -4.91 -26.81 12.92
CA GLY A 266 -4.66 -27.11 14.32
C GLY A 266 -3.69 -28.29 14.54
N THR A 267 -3.87 -29.36 13.78
CA THR A 267 -2.98 -30.54 13.82
C THR A 267 -1.56 -30.19 13.39
N TYR A 268 -1.42 -29.42 12.31
CA TYR A 268 -0.12 -28.98 11.79
C TYR A 268 0.61 -28.09 12.79
N PHE A 269 -0.05 -27.09 13.41
CA PHE A 269 0.57 -26.23 14.41
C PHE A 269 1.00 -27.00 15.65
N LYS A 270 0.16 -27.91 16.15
CA LYS A 270 0.49 -28.78 17.28
C LYS A 270 1.75 -29.62 17.00
N ALA A 271 1.88 -30.19 15.81
CA ALA A 271 3.02 -31.00 15.40
C ALA A 271 4.32 -30.19 15.25
N ASN A 272 4.21 -28.87 14.93
CA ASN A 272 5.35 -28.01 14.65
C ASN A 272 5.64 -26.97 15.76
N GLY A 273 5.19 -27.21 16.99
CA GLY A 273 5.50 -26.36 18.15
C GLY A 273 4.76 -25.03 18.20
N GLY A 274 3.68 -24.91 17.43
CA GLY A 274 2.77 -23.77 17.42
C GLY A 274 1.59 -23.94 18.36
N PHE A 275 0.76 -22.91 18.45
CA PHE A 275 -0.35 -22.81 19.40
C PHE A 275 -1.71 -22.57 18.75
N LEU A 276 -1.75 -22.26 17.44
CA LEU A 276 -3.02 -22.07 16.74
C LEU A 276 -3.80 -23.39 16.71
N SER A 277 -5.01 -23.38 17.27
CA SER A 277 -5.83 -24.58 17.45
C SER A 277 -7.10 -24.54 16.59
N TYR A 278 -7.78 -25.68 16.50
CA TYR A 278 -9.11 -25.74 15.90
C TYR A 278 -10.11 -24.81 16.60
N GLU A 279 -10.05 -24.72 17.91
CA GLU A 279 -10.94 -23.88 18.73
C GLU A 279 -10.69 -22.39 18.49
N ASP A 280 -9.45 -21.98 18.24
CA ASP A 280 -9.12 -20.62 17.85
C ASP A 280 -9.75 -20.28 16.50
N MET A 281 -9.59 -21.18 15.51
CA MET A 281 -10.22 -21.03 14.19
C MET A 281 -11.75 -20.98 14.30
N ALA A 282 -12.37 -21.95 14.97
CA ALA A 282 -13.81 -22.10 15.06
C ALA A 282 -14.51 -20.94 15.77
N SER A 283 -13.82 -20.27 16.69
CA SER A 283 -14.35 -19.11 17.44
C SER A 283 -14.06 -17.76 16.79
N HIS A 284 -13.38 -17.73 15.64
CA HIS A 284 -13.04 -16.47 14.98
C HIS A 284 -14.27 -15.76 14.40
N HIS A 285 -14.27 -14.45 14.54
CA HIS A 285 -15.15 -13.52 13.83
C HIS A 285 -14.48 -12.15 13.73
N GLY A 286 -14.67 -11.47 12.60
CA GLY A 286 -14.34 -10.06 12.44
C GLY A 286 -15.43 -9.14 13.02
N GLU A 287 -15.30 -7.85 12.79
CA GLU A 287 -16.22 -6.84 13.35
C GLU A 287 -16.51 -5.75 12.33
N TRP A 288 -17.78 -5.35 12.29
CA TRP A 288 -18.17 -4.09 11.69
C TRP A 288 -17.72 -2.95 12.62
N VAL A 289 -17.02 -1.97 12.06
CA VAL A 289 -16.53 -0.81 12.81
C VAL A 289 -16.93 0.47 12.10
N GLU A 290 -17.20 1.52 12.87
CA GLU A 290 -17.47 2.84 12.28
C GLU A 290 -16.16 3.47 11.80
N PRO A 291 -16.05 3.84 10.51
CA PRO A 291 -14.90 4.59 10.02
C PRO A 291 -14.76 5.93 10.74
N VAL A 292 -13.53 6.38 10.92
CA VAL A 292 -13.19 7.65 11.56
C VAL A 292 -12.74 8.63 10.50
N SER A 293 -13.21 9.88 10.54
CA SER A 293 -12.81 10.91 9.59
C SER A 293 -12.16 12.11 10.26
N SER A 294 -11.42 12.85 9.44
CA SER A 294 -11.05 14.23 9.69
C SER A 294 -11.18 15.04 8.41
N ASN A 295 -11.72 16.24 8.50
CA ASN A 295 -11.78 17.15 7.37
C ASN A 295 -10.38 17.69 7.09
N TYR A 296 -9.96 17.67 5.82
CA TYR A 296 -8.73 18.30 5.34
C TYR A 296 -9.06 19.23 4.18
N ARG A 297 -9.10 20.54 4.43
CA ARG A 297 -9.36 21.58 3.41
C ARG A 297 -10.64 21.35 2.59
N GLY A 298 -11.71 20.90 3.25
CA GLY A 298 -13.01 20.64 2.61
C GLY A 298 -13.22 19.20 2.11
N TYR A 299 -12.26 18.31 2.36
CA TYR A 299 -12.37 16.88 2.05
C TYR A 299 -12.40 16.08 3.35
N ASP A 300 -13.39 15.22 3.54
CA ASP A 300 -13.43 14.31 4.70
C ASP A 300 -12.66 13.04 4.36
N VAL A 301 -11.49 12.88 4.98
CA VAL A 301 -10.64 11.70 4.84
C VAL A 301 -11.01 10.68 5.89
N TRP A 302 -11.31 9.46 5.46
CA TRP A 302 -11.82 8.37 6.29
C TRP A 302 -10.82 7.23 6.38
N GLU A 303 -10.64 6.72 7.60
CA GLU A 303 -9.77 5.59 7.94
C GLU A 303 -10.46 4.68 8.95
N LEU A 304 -9.92 3.47 9.16
CA LEU A 304 -10.42 2.62 10.23
C LEU A 304 -9.73 2.94 11.57
N PRO A 305 -10.48 2.79 12.69
CA PRO A 305 -9.91 2.98 14.03
C PRO A 305 -8.89 1.89 14.41
N PRO A 306 -8.12 2.03 15.50
CA PRO A 306 -7.31 0.95 16.05
C PRO A 306 -8.13 -0.35 16.30
N ASN A 307 -7.53 -1.51 16.19
CA ASN A 307 -6.09 -1.89 16.14
C ASN A 307 -5.34 -1.55 14.82
N SER A 308 -6.01 -0.98 13.82
CA SER A 308 -5.41 -0.43 12.60
C SER A 308 -4.59 0.83 12.89
N GLN A 309 -3.73 1.24 11.93
CA GLN A 309 -2.95 2.48 12.01
C GLN A 309 -3.54 3.64 11.19
N GLY A 310 -4.75 3.53 10.65
CA GLY A 310 -5.30 4.51 9.71
C GLY A 310 -5.37 5.93 10.26
N ILE A 311 -5.79 6.10 11.51
CA ILE A 311 -5.90 7.43 12.09
C ILE A 311 -4.56 8.19 12.21
N ALA A 312 -3.41 7.52 12.02
CA ALA A 312 -2.12 8.22 11.94
C ALA A 312 -2.02 9.10 10.69
N ALA A 313 -2.63 8.70 9.57
CA ALA A 313 -2.74 9.54 8.38
C ALA A 313 -3.57 10.80 8.66
N LEU A 314 -4.69 10.64 9.37
CA LEU A 314 -5.54 11.78 9.78
C LEU A 314 -4.79 12.74 10.71
N GLN A 315 -3.99 12.23 11.65
CA GLN A 315 -3.17 13.05 12.54
C GLN A 315 -2.09 13.82 11.76
N ILE A 316 -1.41 13.19 10.78
CA ILE A 316 -0.44 13.87 9.92
C ILE A 316 -1.12 15.02 9.18
N LEU A 317 -2.24 14.76 8.51
CA LEU A 317 -2.99 15.77 7.77
C LEU A 317 -3.47 16.92 8.69
N ASN A 318 -3.98 16.62 9.88
CA ASN A 318 -4.44 17.64 10.82
C ASN A 318 -3.31 18.56 11.31
N VAL A 319 -2.11 18.02 11.51
CA VAL A 319 -0.93 18.83 11.83
C VAL A 319 -0.56 19.72 10.66
N LEU A 320 -0.55 19.18 9.44
CA LEU A 320 -0.14 19.89 8.22
C LEU A 320 -1.16 20.94 7.76
N GLU A 321 -2.44 20.78 8.05
CA GLU A 321 -3.49 21.73 7.69
C GLU A 321 -3.24 23.15 8.24
N GLY A 322 -2.49 23.28 9.32
CA GLY A 322 -2.13 24.58 9.89
C GLY A 322 -1.07 25.36 9.13
N TYR A 323 -0.51 24.83 8.05
CA TYR A 323 0.46 25.50 7.19
C TYR A 323 -0.15 25.86 5.84
N ASP A 324 0.30 26.97 5.26
CA ASP A 324 -0.17 27.46 3.96
C ASP A 324 0.67 26.86 2.82
N PHE A 325 0.23 25.70 2.31
CA PHE A 325 0.91 25.01 1.20
C PHE A 325 0.79 25.74 -0.15
N SER A 326 -0.03 26.78 -0.28
CA SER A 326 -0.01 27.64 -1.49
C SER A 326 1.32 28.38 -1.68
N LYS A 327 2.12 28.48 -0.60
CA LYS A 327 3.45 29.12 -0.58
C LYS A 327 4.61 28.13 -0.49
N ILE A 328 4.32 26.84 -0.42
CA ILE A 328 5.30 25.76 -0.25
C ILE A 328 5.23 24.86 -1.47
N ALA A 329 6.28 24.87 -2.28
CA ALA A 329 6.31 24.06 -3.49
C ALA A 329 6.47 22.57 -3.17
N PHE A 330 5.88 21.70 -4.01
CA PHE A 330 6.13 20.27 -3.97
C PHE A 330 7.64 19.97 -4.06
N GLY A 331 8.13 19.07 -3.24
CA GLY A 331 9.55 18.68 -3.22
C GLY A 331 10.50 19.71 -2.59
N SER A 332 10.00 20.87 -2.14
CA SER A 332 10.82 21.87 -1.43
C SER A 332 11.31 21.36 -0.07
N PRO A 333 12.37 21.95 0.49
CA PRO A 333 12.84 21.61 1.84
C PRO A 333 11.76 21.77 2.91
N GLU A 334 10.93 22.79 2.79
CA GLU A 334 9.82 23.09 3.71
C GLU A 334 8.75 22.00 3.64
N HIS A 335 8.36 21.55 2.44
CA HIS A 335 7.42 20.46 2.24
C HIS A 335 7.91 19.18 2.93
N VAL A 336 9.13 18.72 2.59
CA VAL A 336 9.68 17.48 3.14
C VAL A 336 9.88 17.56 4.64
N HIS A 337 10.35 18.71 5.14
CA HIS A 337 10.56 18.93 6.57
C HIS A 337 9.24 18.86 7.34
N LEU A 338 8.23 19.65 6.96
CA LEU A 338 6.94 19.70 7.63
C LEU A 338 6.23 18.33 7.62
N PHE A 339 6.25 17.64 6.47
CA PHE A 339 5.70 16.30 6.37
C PHE A 339 6.38 15.33 7.34
N THR A 340 7.72 15.33 7.37
CA THR A 340 8.50 14.47 8.25
C THR A 340 8.22 14.75 9.73
N GLU A 341 8.18 16.02 10.12
CA GLU A 341 7.95 16.40 11.51
C GLU A 341 6.51 16.03 11.97
N ALA A 342 5.51 16.29 11.13
CA ALA A 342 4.12 15.87 11.38
C ALA A 342 4.00 14.35 11.55
N LYS A 343 4.69 13.59 10.68
CA LYS A 343 4.74 12.13 10.76
C LYS A 343 5.38 11.64 12.06
N LYS A 344 6.49 12.24 12.51
CA LYS A 344 7.13 11.87 13.77
C LYS A 344 6.17 12.01 14.95
N LEU A 345 5.41 13.10 14.98
CA LEU A 345 4.43 13.37 16.04
C LEU A 345 3.30 12.34 16.05
N ALA A 346 2.71 12.05 14.88
CA ALA A 346 1.64 11.06 14.74
C ALA A 346 2.12 9.65 15.11
N PHE A 347 3.35 9.29 14.75
CA PHE A 347 3.89 7.96 15.03
C PHE A 347 4.25 7.77 16.51
N ALA A 348 4.59 8.82 17.22
CA ALA A 348 4.74 8.76 18.67
C ALA A 348 3.42 8.42 19.37
N ASP A 349 2.32 9.02 18.92
CA ASP A 349 0.97 8.70 19.42
C ASP A 349 0.54 7.29 19.01
N ARG A 350 0.83 6.88 17.77
CA ARG A 350 0.59 5.53 17.26
C ARG A 350 1.23 4.47 18.15
N ALA A 351 2.48 4.66 18.51
CA ALA A 351 3.23 3.72 19.35
C ALA A 351 2.62 3.53 20.73
N ARG A 352 1.99 4.57 21.28
CA ARG A 352 1.41 4.53 22.62
C ARG A 352 -0.03 4.03 22.66
N PHE A 353 -0.84 4.37 21.65
CA PHE A 353 -2.29 4.25 21.77
C PHE A 353 -2.90 3.19 20.85
N TYR A 354 -2.20 2.75 19.75
CA TYR A 354 -2.83 1.89 18.76
C TYR A 354 -2.63 0.41 19.11
N THR A 355 -3.70 -0.19 19.55
CA THR A 355 -3.77 -1.61 19.94
C THR A 355 -5.22 -2.07 19.88
N ASP A 356 -5.49 -3.32 20.21
CA ASP A 356 -6.85 -3.85 20.33
C ASP A 356 -7.67 -3.06 21.36
N PRO A 357 -8.74 -2.35 20.93
CA PRO A 357 -9.53 -1.51 21.83
C PRO A 357 -10.30 -2.30 22.90
N ALA A 358 -10.51 -3.61 22.69
CA ALA A 358 -11.13 -4.49 23.70
C ALA A 358 -10.21 -4.70 24.92
N PHE A 359 -8.90 -4.53 24.75
CA PHE A 359 -7.92 -4.67 25.83
C PHE A 359 -7.41 -3.31 26.33
N HIS A 360 -7.30 -2.33 25.44
CA HIS A 360 -6.81 -1.00 25.79
C HIS A 360 -7.43 0.05 24.85
N PRO A 361 -8.55 0.70 25.26
CA PRO A 361 -9.22 1.69 24.42
C PRO A 361 -8.35 2.93 24.16
N ALA A 362 -8.23 3.29 22.89
CA ALA A 362 -7.53 4.52 22.47
C ALA A 362 -8.48 5.72 22.49
N PRO A 363 -8.01 6.93 22.87
CA PRO A 363 -8.82 8.15 22.85
C PRO A 363 -8.92 8.72 21.41
N VAL A 364 -9.54 7.97 20.49
CA VAL A 364 -9.55 8.25 19.05
C VAL A 364 -10.05 9.66 18.74
N ALA A 365 -11.20 10.05 19.28
CA ALA A 365 -11.78 11.37 19.03
C ALA A 365 -10.84 12.53 19.40
N LYS A 366 -10.05 12.38 20.48
CA LYS A 366 -9.04 13.36 20.87
C LYS A 366 -7.85 13.36 19.91
N LEU A 367 -7.35 12.17 19.55
CA LEU A 367 -6.18 12.03 18.70
C LEU A 367 -6.38 12.66 17.30
N VAL A 368 -7.60 12.59 16.75
CA VAL A 368 -7.93 13.16 15.44
C VAL A 368 -8.54 14.57 15.53
N SER A 369 -8.58 15.20 16.71
CA SER A 369 -9.12 16.55 16.84
C SER A 369 -8.16 17.62 16.33
N LYS A 370 -8.73 18.73 15.85
CA LYS A 370 -7.94 19.90 15.36
C LYS A 370 -7.21 20.62 16.50
N GLU A 371 -7.80 20.64 17.69
CA GLU A 371 -7.21 21.22 18.89
C GLU A 371 -5.95 20.46 19.28
N TYR A 372 -6.00 19.13 19.31
CA TYR A 372 -4.84 18.30 19.59
C TYR A 372 -3.75 18.47 18.54
N ALA A 373 -4.11 18.50 17.26
CA ALA A 373 -3.16 18.76 16.19
C ALA A 373 -2.49 20.13 16.31
N ALA A 374 -3.24 21.17 16.74
CA ALA A 374 -2.69 22.50 16.98
C ALA A 374 -1.69 22.51 18.13
N GLU A 375 -1.93 21.74 19.21
CA GLU A 375 -0.98 21.58 20.30
C GLU A 375 0.30 20.86 19.83
N ARG A 376 0.15 19.78 19.08
CA ARG A 376 1.28 19.00 18.55
C ARG A 376 2.11 19.83 17.57
N ARG A 377 1.49 20.65 16.74
CA ARG A 377 2.14 21.54 15.76
C ARG A 377 3.11 22.52 16.42
N LYS A 378 2.85 22.98 17.64
CA LYS A 378 3.75 23.90 18.38
C LYS A 378 5.13 23.30 18.65
N LEU A 379 5.28 21.98 18.56
CA LEU A 379 6.57 21.29 18.74
C LEU A 379 7.45 21.37 17.49
N ILE A 380 6.88 21.67 16.32
CA ILE A 380 7.62 21.75 15.06
C ILE A 380 8.35 23.09 14.96
N SER A 381 9.67 23.03 14.78
CA SER A 381 10.51 24.17 14.46
C SER A 381 10.81 24.18 12.97
N MET A 382 10.63 25.31 12.30
CA MET A 382 10.97 25.40 10.86
C MET A 382 12.48 25.32 10.58
N ASP A 383 13.31 25.52 11.59
CA ASP A 383 14.78 25.61 11.44
C ASP A 383 15.51 24.32 11.85
N LYS A 384 14.87 23.47 12.64
CA LYS A 384 15.53 22.29 13.24
C LYS A 384 14.64 21.07 13.24
N ALA A 385 15.22 19.92 12.85
CA ALA A 385 14.60 18.61 12.98
C ALA A 385 14.43 18.21 14.45
N LEU A 386 13.26 17.67 14.80
CA LEU A 386 13.03 16.99 16.08
C LEU A 386 13.90 15.72 16.13
N LYS A 387 14.73 15.63 17.18
CA LYS A 387 15.61 14.48 17.43
C LYS A 387 14.94 13.42 18.29
N GLU A 388 14.04 13.85 19.16
CA GLU A 388 13.23 12.99 20.03
C GLU A 388 11.80 13.48 20.03
N VAL A 389 10.85 12.57 20.09
CA VAL A 389 9.41 12.86 20.21
C VAL A 389 8.80 12.01 21.30
N GLN A 390 8.25 12.63 22.32
CA GLN A 390 7.49 11.98 23.39
C GLN A 390 6.00 11.87 23.01
N PRO A 391 5.30 10.84 23.40
CA PRO A 391 5.65 9.72 24.25
C PRO A 391 5.92 8.43 23.48
N GLY A 392 6.64 7.53 24.06
CA GLY A 392 6.76 6.12 23.73
C GLY A 392 8.12 5.72 23.21
N THR A 393 8.49 4.50 23.45
CA THR A 393 9.83 3.96 23.21
C THR A 393 9.85 2.96 22.04
N PRO A 394 10.77 3.00 21.08
CA PRO A 394 10.70 2.34 19.77
C PRO A 394 11.54 1.07 19.60
N LYS A 395 11.32 0.32 18.51
CA LYS A 395 12.31 -0.16 17.53
C LYS A 395 11.69 -0.40 16.16
N GLN A 396 12.55 -0.42 15.13
CA GLN A 396 12.24 -0.46 13.72
C GLN A 396 11.29 -1.60 13.32
N LEU A 397 10.24 -1.25 12.57
CA LEU A 397 9.54 -2.20 11.71
C LEU A 397 10.43 -2.48 10.50
N GLN A 398 10.79 -3.74 10.30
CA GLN A 398 11.28 -4.21 9.02
C GLN A 398 10.11 -4.32 8.04
N GLU A 399 10.43 -4.32 6.75
CA GLU A 399 9.50 -4.30 5.62
C GLU A 399 8.37 -5.33 5.76
N GLY A 400 7.10 -4.85 5.66
CA GLY A 400 5.92 -5.67 5.48
C GLY A 400 5.41 -5.54 4.06
N ASP A 401 4.99 -6.63 3.43
CA ASP A 401 4.34 -6.60 2.13
C ASP A 401 2.82 -6.80 2.29
N THR A 402 2.04 -6.24 1.36
CA THR A 402 0.59 -6.15 1.46
C THR A 402 0.03 -5.99 0.05
N ILE A 403 -1.23 -6.36 -0.20
CA ILE A 403 -1.94 -5.91 -1.39
C ILE A 403 -3.04 -4.92 -1.00
N TYR A 404 -3.21 -3.89 -1.82
CA TYR A 404 -4.34 -3.00 -1.81
C TYR A 404 -5.06 -3.02 -3.17
N MET A 405 -6.39 -2.94 -3.12
CA MET A 405 -7.23 -2.86 -4.31
C MET A 405 -8.47 -2.01 -4.07
N THR A 406 -9.01 -1.47 -5.15
CA THR A 406 -10.28 -0.74 -5.13
C THR A 406 -11.13 -1.06 -6.36
N VAL A 407 -12.43 -1.12 -6.17
CA VAL A 407 -13.43 -1.46 -7.20
C VAL A 407 -14.64 -0.55 -7.04
N ALA A 408 -15.20 -0.10 -8.16
CA ALA A 408 -16.43 0.70 -8.21
C ALA A 408 -17.35 0.18 -9.32
N ASP A 409 -18.67 0.04 -9.03
CA ASP A 409 -19.66 -0.44 -9.98
C ASP A 409 -20.59 0.66 -10.52
N ALA A 410 -21.42 0.28 -11.50
CA ALA A 410 -22.36 1.19 -12.16
C ALA A 410 -23.42 1.78 -11.23
N ASP A 411 -23.72 1.13 -10.10
CA ASP A 411 -24.69 1.64 -9.10
C ASP A 411 -24.05 2.65 -8.14
N GLY A 412 -22.74 2.85 -8.23
CA GLY A 412 -22.00 3.81 -7.42
C GLY A 412 -21.47 3.24 -6.10
N MET A 413 -21.49 1.91 -5.90
CA MET A 413 -20.78 1.28 -4.79
C MET A 413 -19.29 1.40 -5.04
N MET A 414 -18.53 1.81 -4.01
CA MET A 414 -17.08 1.88 -4.05
C MET A 414 -16.49 1.09 -2.87
N VAL A 415 -15.57 0.19 -3.19
CA VAL A 415 -14.92 -0.71 -2.23
C VAL A 415 -13.43 -0.38 -2.16
N SER A 416 -12.97 0.01 -0.99
CA SER A 416 -11.55 0.13 -0.61
C SER A 416 -11.19 -1.09 0.23
N LEU A 417 -10.35 -1.99 -0.28
CA LEU A 417 -10.03 -3.26 0.35
C LEU A 417 -8.53 -3.50 0.41
N ILE A 418 -8.07 -3.93 1.58
CA ILE A 418 -6.67 -4.26 1.84
C ILE A 418 -6.58 -5.63 2.50
N GLN A 419 -5.63 -6.45 2.06
CA GLN A 419 -5.35 -7.77 2.60
C GLN A 419 -3.86 -7.98 2.77
N SER A 420 -3.45 -8.74 3.80
CA SER A 420 -2.03 -8.94 4.07
C SER A 420 -1.78 -10.17 4.93
N ASN A 421 -0.66 -10.85 4.62
CA ASN A 421 0.01 -11.81 5.49
C ASN A 421 1.06 -11.13 6.40
N TYR A 422 1.25 -9.84 6.32
CA TYR A 422 2.21 -8.92 6.93
C TYR A 422 3.57 -8.97 6.24
N ARG A 423 4.53 -9.82 6.66
CA ARG A 423 5.82 -9.93 5.97
C ARG A 423 5.72 -10.78 4.71
N GLY A 424 6.61 -10.57 3.77
CA GLY A 424 6.63 -11.32 2.51
C GLY A 424 6.49 -12.83 2.74
N MET A 425 5.42 -13.42 2.24
CA MET A 425 4.99 -14.81 2.43
C MET A 425 4.74 -15.19 3.92
N GLY A 426 4.39 -14.21 4.77
CA GLY A 426 3.96 -14.41 6.16
C GLY A 426 4.95 -15.21 6.99
N SER A 427 4.41 -16.06 7.85
CA SER A 427 5.19 -16.90 8.79
C SER A 427 6.03 -18.00 8.12
N GLY A 428 5.79 -18.31 6.85
CA GLY A 428 6.32 -19.48 6.16
C GLY A 428 5.64 -20.79 6.55
N MET A 429 4.67 -20.76 7.47
CA MET A 429 3.92 -21.95 7.90
C MET A 429 2.83 -22.26 6.87
N ALA A 430 3.03 -23.34 6.10
CA ALA A 430 2.16 -23.79 5.03
C ALA A 430 1.60 -25.18 5.33
N PRO A 431 0.39 -25.30 5.93
CA PRO A 431 -0.19 -26.61 6.26
C PRO A 431 -0.35 -27.47 5.01
N PRO A 432 -0.04 -28.77 5.09
CA PRO A 432 0.01 -29.64 3.91
C PRO A 432 -1.35 -29.75 3.23
N GLY A 433 -1.33 -29.69 1.89
CA GLY A 433 -2.52 -29.86 1.05
C GLY A 433 -3.48 -28.66 1.01
N LEU A 434 -3.19 -27.55 1.72
CA LEU A 434 -4.07 -26.40 1.76
C LEU A 434 -3.70 -25.28 0.75
N GLY A 435 -2.44 -25.22 0.30
CA GLY A 435 -2.00 -24.31 -0.75
C GLY A 435 -1.91 -22.83 -0.36
N PHE A 436 -1.90 -22.49 0.94
CA PHE A 436 -1.71 -21.13 1.42
C PHE A 436 -0.79 -21.06 2.64
N ILE A 437 -0.27 -19.87 2.91
CA ILE A 437 0.65 -19.60 4.02
C ILE A 437 -0.10 -18.80 5.08
N LEU A 438 0.15 -19.10 6.37
CA LEU A 438 -0.42 -18.34 7.48
C LEU A 438 0.38 -17.06 7.73
N GLN A 439 -0.33 -16.00 8.09
CA GLN A 439 0.23 -14.69 8.46
C GLN A 439 1.18 -14.77 9.67
N ASP A 440 2.00 -13.75 9.82
CA ASP A 440 2.90 -13.57 10.96
C ASP A 440 2.59 -12.32 11.79
N ARG A 441 1.33 -11.87 11.76
CA ARG A 441 0.90 -10.60 12.36
C ARG A 441 1.10 -10.52 13.88
N GLY A 442 1.14 -11.66 14.56
CA GLY A 442 1.44 -11.74 16.01
C GLY A 442 2.85 -11.25 16.38
N GLU A 443 3.79 -11.18 15.43
CA GLU A 443 5.09 -10.52 15.64
C GLU A 443 4.95 -9.08 16.10
N MET A 444 3.85 -8.42 15.73
CA MET A 444 3.60 -7.02 16.04
C MET A 444 3.23 -6.75 17.51
N PHE A 445 3.08 -7.76 18.34
CA PHE A 445 2.95 -7.58 19.79
C PHE A 445 4.30 -7.27 20.46
N VAL A 446 4.21 -6.65 21.63
CA VAL A 446 5.33 -6.41 22.54
C VAL A 446 5.32 -7.47 23.66
N LEU A 447 6.49 -8.02 24.05
CA LEU A 447 6.60 -8.96 25.18
C LEU A 447 6.80 -8.24 26.54
N GLN A 448 6.21 -7.06 26.71
CA GLN A 448 6.20 -6.28 27.95
C GLN A 448 4.78 -6.25 28.53
N LYS A 449 4.62 -6.71 29.76
CA LYS A 449 3.31 -6.90 30.41
C LYS A 449 2.44 -5.63 30.46
N ASP A 450 3.06 -4.48 30.74
CA ASP A 450 2.35 -3.22 30.99
C ASP A 450 2.29 -2.33 29.72
N HIS A 451 2.73 -2.83 28.57
CA HIS A 451 2.63 -2.09 27.32
C HIS A 451 1.22 -2.22 26.73
N PRO A 452 0.59 -1.15 26.22
CA PRO A 452 -0.75 -1.22 25.62
C PRO A 452 -0.86 -2.32 24.56
N ASN A 453 0.12 -2.47 23.68
CA ASN A 453 0.19 -3.53 22.69
C ASN A 453 0.93 -4.79 23.21
N GLY A 454 0.97 -5.00 24.53
CA GLY A 454 1.52 -6.20 25.15
C GLY A 454 0.78 -7.46 24.71
N TYR A 455 1.50 -8.56 24.51
CA TYR A 455 0.92 -9.85 24.14
C TYR A 455 -0.09 -10.32 25.19
N ALA A 456 -1.27 -10.72 24.73
CA ALA A 456 -2.27 -11.42 25.53
C ALA A 456 -2.99 -12.47 24.67
N PRO A 457 -3.38 -13.63 25.25
CA PRO A 457 -4.19 -14.64 24.57
C PRO A 457 -5.54 -14.05 24.08
N GLY A 458 -5.94 -14.37 22.87
CA GLY A 458 -7.21 -13.91 22.29
C GLY A 458 -7.25 -12.42 21.92
N LYS A 459 -6.13 -11.72 21.99
CA LYS A 459 -6.00 -10.31 21.62
C LYS A 459 -5.68 -10.15 20.13
N ARG A 460 -6.19 -9.11 19.49
CA ARG A 460 -5.76 -8.70 18.14
C ARG A 460 -4.42 -7.98 18.20
N PRO A 461 -3.47 -8.31 17.34
CA PRO A 461 -2.22 -7.55 17.22
C PRO A 461 -2.49 -6.17 16.63
N PHE A 462 -1.58 -5.22 16.85
CA PHE A 462 -1.50 -4.01 16.06
C PHE A 462 -1.47 -4.35 14.55
N GLN A 463 -2.14 -3.55 13.72
CA GLN A 463 -2.27 -3.78 12.28
C GLN A 463 -1.73 -2.63 11.46
N THR A 464 -0.93 -2.97 10.43
CA THR A 464 -0.42 -1.97 9.47
C THR A 464 -1.38 -1.70 8.32
N ILE A 465 -2.34 -2.59 8.05
CA ILE A 465 -3.24 -2.47 6.90
C ILE A 465 -4.31 -1.42 7.14
N ILE A 466 -4.45 -0.50 6.17
CA ILE A 466 -5.40 0.61 6.20
C ILE A 466 -6.04 0.79 4.81
N PRO A 467 -7.34 0.60 4.66
CA PRO A 467 -8.08 1.07 3.50
C PRO A 467 -8.43 2.54 3.71
N GLY A 468 -8.22 3.41 2.71
CA GLY A 468 -8.57 4.82 2.76
C GLY A 468 -9.79 5.18 1.93
N PHE A 469 -10.54 6.17 2.34
CA PHE A 469 -11.66 6.73 1.58
C PHE A 469 -11.74 8.25 1.77
N VAL A 470 -12.24 8.95 0.77
CA VAL A 470 -12.48 10.40 0.85
C VAL A 470 -13.88 10.71 0.37
N THR A 471 -14.60 11.51 1.15
CA THR A 471 -15.87 12.13 0.72
C THR A 471 -15.68 13.64 0.58
N LYS A 472 -16.48 14.26 -0.30
CA LYS A 472 -16.57 15.70 -0.46
C LYS A 472 -18.03 16.10 -0.48
N ASP A 473 -18.41 17.06 0.35
CA ASP A 473 -19.80 17.51 0.48
C ASP A 473 -20.79 16.36 0.72
N GLY A 474 -20.37 15.38 1.52
CA GLY A 474 -21.15 14.18 1.87
C GLY A 474 -21.28 13.14 0.75
N LYS A 475 -20.63 13.33 -0.39
CA LYS A 475 -20.63 12.40 -1.53
C LYS A 475 -19.31 11.62 -1.63
N PRO A 476 -19.33 10.39 -2.17
CA PRO A 476 -18.11 9.63 -2.38
C PRO A 476 -17.26 10.32 -3.42
N TRP A 477 -16.01 10.58 -3.09
CA TRP A 477 -15.07 11.22 -4.00
C TRP A 477 -13.96 10.28 -4.43
N MET A 478 -13.27 9.62 -3.48
CA MET A 478 -12.13 8.75 -3.80
C MET A 478 -12.04 7.57 -2.84
N SER A 479 -11.85 6.37 -3.37
CA SER A 479 -11.35 5.19 -2.65
C SER A 479 -9.90 4.94 -3.04
N PHE A 480 -9.00 4.82 -2.07
CA PHE A 480 -7.56 4.75 -2.33
C PHE A 480 -6.81 4.00 -1.25
N GLY A 481 -5.59 3.58 -1.56
CA GLY A 481 -4.66 3.06 -0.57
C GLY A 481 -3.24 2.97 -1.10
N VAL A 482 -2.31 2.98 -0.15
CA VAL A 482 -0.88 2.80 -0.40
C VAL A 482 -0.40 1.66 0.50
N MET A 483 -0.14 0.48 -0.06
CA MET A 483 0.42 -0.65 0.68
C MET A 483 1.87 -0.38 1.15
N GLY A 484 2.43 -1.21 2.04
CA GLY A 484 3.84 -1.10 2.44
C GLY A 484 4.09 -0.86 3.93
N GLY A 485 3.48 -1.65 4.82
CA GLY A 485 3.77 -1.62 6.27
C GLY A 485 3.60 -0.24 6.88
N ALA A 486 4.64 0.29 7.53
CA ALA A 486 4.65 1.63 8.16
C ALA A 486 4.64 2.80 7.14
N MET A 487 4.83 2.51 5.85
CA MET A 487 4.67 3.51 4.78
C MET A 487 3.20 3.88 4.56
N GLN A 488 2.24 3.03 4.88
CA GLN A 488 0.83 3.23 4.56
C GLN A 488 0.27 4.58 5.06
N PRO A 489 0.35 4.97 6.34
CA PRO A 489 -0.13 6.30 6.78
C PRO A 489 0.63 7.46 6.14
N GLN A 490 1.93 7.27 5.87
CA GLN A 490 2.76 8.26 5.20
C GLN A 490 2.31 8.44 3.75
N GLY A 491 2.06 7.32 3.05
CA GLY A 491 1.57 7.31 1.68
C GLY A 491 0.17 7.93 1.57
N HIS A 492 -0.77 7.55 2.44
CA HIS A 492 -2.12 8.10 2.45
C HIS A 492 -2.12 9.63 2.61
N ALA A 493 -1.35 10.15 3.57
CA ALA A 493 -1.23 11.59 3.77
C ALA A 493 -0.60 12.28 2.55
N GLN A 494 0.44 11.71 1.93
CA GLN A 494 1.06 12.26 0.72
C GLN A 494 0.10 12.26 -0.48
N ILE A 495 -0.68 11.21 -0.70
CA ILE A 495 -1.68 11.17 -1.78
C ILE A 495 -2.72 12.28 -1.61
N VAL A 496 -3.27 12.44 -0.40
CA VAL A 496 -4.24 13.50 -0.13
C VAL A 496 -3.63 14.88 -0.34
N MET A 497 -2.42 15.14 0.16
CA MET A 497 -1.71 16.40 -0.07
C MET A 497 -1.42 16.66 -1.55
N ASN A 498 -0.97 15.63 -2.28
CA ASN A 498 -0.64 15.76 -3.70
C ASN A 498 -1.85 16.22 -4.50
N MET A 499 -3.04 15.73 -4.19
CA MET A 499 -4.27 16.14 -4.87
C MET A 499 -4.79 17.48 -4.35
N VAL A 500 -4.87 17.67 -3.04
CA VAL A 500 -5.55 18.82 -2.43
C VAL A 500 -4.66 20.06 -2.36
N ASP A 501 -3.38 19.92 -1.96
CA ASP A 501 -2.47 21.04 -1.82
C ASP A 501 -1.68 21.36 -3.10
N PHE A 502 -1.27 20.31 -3.85
CA PHE A 502 -0.42 20.49 -5.03
C PHE A 502 -1.17 20.33 -6.37
N GLY A 503 -2.50 20.14 -6.33
CA GLY A 503 -3.36 20.11 -7.52
C GLY A 503 -2.99 19.01 -8.52
N MET A 504 -2.46 17.88 -8.06
CA MET A 504 -2.17 16.74 -8.91
C MET A 504 -3.45 15.98 -9.24
N ASN A 505 -3.54 15.42 -10.44
CA ASN A 505 -4.60 14.49 -10.78
C ASN A 505 -4.36 13.12 -10.09
N LEU A 506 -5.33 12.22 -10.20
CA LEU A 506 -5.30 10.94 -9.48
C LEU A 506 -4.05 10.08 -9.81
N GLN A 507 -3.64 10.02 -11.07
CA GLN A 507 -2.46 9.25 -11.49
C GLN A 507 -1.16 9.94 -11.08
N GLU A 508 -1.07 11.26 -11.25
CA GLU A 508 0.09 12.04 -10.83
C GLU A 508 0.35 11.94 -9.34
N ALA A 509 -0.72 11.97 -8.53
CA ALA A 509 -0.61 11.82 -7.08
C ALA A 509 0.06 10.50 -6.68
N GLY A 510 -0.18 9.43 -7.43
CA GLY A 510 0.46 8.13 -7.24
C GLY A 510 1.88 8.06 -7.77
N ASP A 511 2.14 8.64 -8.95
CA ASP A 511 3.44 8.58 -9.63
C ASP A 511 4.48 9.55 -9.05
N ALA A 512 4.03 10.59 -8.33
CA ALA A 512 4.90 11.58 -7.70
C ALA A 512 5.95 10.90 -6.78
N PRO A 513 7.19 11.40 -6.76
CA PRO A 513 8.23 10.87 -5.88
C PRO A 513 7.81 10.99 -4.41
N ARG A 514 8.08 9.93 -3.64
CA ARG A 514 7.62 9.80 -2.25
C ARG A 514 8.71 10.07 -1.23
N ILE A 515 8.25 10.50 -0.06
CA ILE A 515 9.01 10.67 1.17
C ILE A 515 8.68 9.47 2.06
N GLN A 516 9.70 8.80 2.59
CA GLN A 516 9.56 7.81 3.66
C GLN A 516 10.44 8.25 4.83
N HIS A 517 9.90 8.25 6.03
CA HIS A 517 10.68 8.47 7.24
C HIS A 517 10.67 7.23 8.10
N GLU A 518 11.84 6.77 8.50
CA GLU A 518 12.06 5.60 9.35
C GLU A 518 12.67 5.99 10.70
N GLY A 519 12.75 5.03 11.63
CA GLY A 519 13.31 5.25 12.97
C GLY A 519 12.41 6.05 13.91
N SER A 520 11.12 6.21 13.59
CA SER A 520 10.12 6.71 14.54
C SER A 520 9.82 5.67 15.61
N THR A 521 9.15 6.12 16.66
CA THR A 521 8.60 5.28 17.71
C THR A 521 7.60 4.27 17.14
N GLU A 522 7.71 2.99 17.52
CA GLU A 522 6.89 1.89 17.00
C GLU A 522 6.18 1.14 18.15
N PRO A 523 4.94 0.65 17.94
CA PRO A 523 4.19 -0.08 18.98
C PRO A 523 4.55 -1.58 19.04
N THR A 524 5.67 -2.01 18.48
CA THR A 524 5.99 -3.42 18.20
C THR A 524 7.40 -3.79 18.60
N GLY A 525 7.69 -5.09 18.74
CA GLY A 525 9.01 -5.62 19.04
C GLY A 525 9.52 -5.21 20.43
N GLN A 526 10.78 -4.86 20.53
CA GLN A 526 11.35 -4.24 21.74
C GLN A 526 11.10 -2.73 21.66
N ALA A 527 9.99 -2.28 22.20
CA ALA A 527 9.60 -0.87 22.14
C ALA A 527 10.73 0.06 22.62
N THR A 528 11.34 0.84 21.73
CA THR A 528 12.44 1.79 22.01
C THR A 528 12.03 3.23 21.59
N ALA A 529 12.54 4.35 22.15
CA ALA A 529 12.20 5.73 21.76
C ALA A 529 12.89 6.16 20.46
N MET A 530 12.21 6.98 19.63
CA MET A 530 12.90 7.63 18.53
C MET A 530 14.13 8.33 19.05
N SER A 531 15.29 8.01 18.51
CA SER A 531 16.56 8.63 18.85
C SER A 531 17.16 9.29 17.61
N ASP A 532 17.78 10.46 17.80
CA ASP A 532 18.50 11.17 16.76
C ASP A 532 17.67 11.47 15.48
N GLY A 533 16.36 11.61 15.64
CA GLY A 533 15.42 12.07 14.60
C GLY A 533 15.05 11.09 13.50
N GLY A 534 15.54 9.86 13.52
CA GLY A 534 15.33 8.89 12.44
C GLY A 534 16.00 9.29 11.13
N GLU A 535 15.56 8.70 10.02
CA GLU A 535 16.12 8.92 8.69
C GLU A 535 15.02 9.20 7.66
N ILE A 536 15.24 10.15 6.78
CA ILE A 536 14.39 10.45 5.63
C ILE A 536 14.95 9.72 4.41
N ASN A 537 14.19 8.81 3.86
CA ASN A 537 14.45 8.20 2.57
C ASN A 537 13.65 8.97 1.50
N LEU A 538 14.30 9.44 0.47
CA LEU A 538 13.70 10.12 -0.67
C LEU A 538 13.81 9.25 -1.92
N GLU A 539 12.75 9.18 -2.70
CA GLU A 539 12.82 8.67 -4.06
C GLU A 539 13.58 9.63 -4.97
N THR A 540 14.15 9.09 -6.04
CA THR A 540 14.69 9.92 -7.13
C THR A 540 13.60 10.83 -7.69
N GLY A 541 13.91 12.11 -7.88
CA GLY A 541 12.92 13.13 -8.30
C GLY A 541 12.85 14.32 -7.35
N PHE A 542 13.39 14.21 -6.14
CA PHE A 542 13.58 15.36 -5.27
C PHE A 542 14.85 16.14 -5.65
N PRO A 543 14.82 17.51 -5.63
CA PRO A 543 15.99 18.33 -5.92
C PRO A 543 17.13 18.08 -4.92
N TYR A 544 18.35 18.04 -5.39
CA TYR A 544 19.52 17.85 -4.52
C TYR A 544 19.69 18.98 -3.49
N GLU A 545 19.27 20.18 -3.84
CA GLU A 545 19.22 21.35 -2.95
C GLU A 545 18.30 21.10 -1.76
N THR A 546 17.19 20.39 -1.96
CA THR A 546 16.28 19.97 -0.88
C THR A 546 17.01 19.08 0.12
N VAL A 547 17.76 18.08 -0.36
CA VAL A 547 18.56 17.19 0.50
C VAL A 547 19.54 18.00 1.36
N ARG A 548 20.31 18.90 0.74
CA ARG A 548 21.28 19.75 1.45
C ARG A 548 20.62 20.66 2.50
N ALA A 549 19.47 21.22 2.18
CA ALA A 549 18.74 22.07 3.11
C ALA A 549 18.19 21.28 4.30
N LEU A 550 17.67 20.07 4.08
CA LEU A 550 17.22 19.17 5.14
C LEU A 550 18.37 18.75 6.06
N MET A 551 19.54 18.42 5.50
CA MET A 551 20.74 18.11 6.29
C MET A 551 21.18 19.30 7.16
N ARG A 552 21.09 20.55 6.66
CA ARG A 552 21.36 21.75 7.48
C ARG A 552 20.37 21.94 8.63
N LYS A 553 19.10 21.50 8.46
CA LYS A 553 18.11 21.46 9.54
C LYS A 553 18.37 20.32 10.54
N GLY A 554 19.33 19.44 10.25
CA GLY A 554 19.74 18.32 11.11
C GLY A 554 19.02 17.01 10.82
N HIS A 555 18.30 16.86 9.71
CA HIS A 555 17.81 15.56 9.25
C HIS A 555 18.96 14.69 8.73
N LYS A 556 18.83 13.38 8.90
CA LYS A 556 19.54 12.37 8.11
C LYS A 556 18.71 12.12 6.85
N VAL A 557 19.33 12.22 5.68
CA VAL A 557 18.62 12.09 4.40
C VAL A 557 19.40 11.21 3.47
N THR A 558 18.72 10.24 2.88
CA THR A 558 19.27 9.28 1.92
C THR A 558 18.35 9.18 0.70
N PHE A 559 18.93 9.01 -0.51
CA PHE A 559 18.20 8.44 -1.63
C PHE A 559 18.29 6.92 -1.51
N ALA A 560 17.16 6.26 -1.32
CA ALA A 560 17.11 4.81 -1.10
C ALA A 560 16.19 4.14 -2.11
N ASP A 561 16.52 2.90 -2.46
CA ASP A 561 15.65 1.98 -3.20
C ASP A 561 14.62 1.33 -2.24
N GLY A 562 14.06 2.14 -1.34
CA GLY A 562 13.23 1.66 -0.24
C GLY A 562 11.79 1.28 -0.62
N PRO A 563 11.02 0.73 0.33
CA PRO A 563 9.63 0.34 0.10
C PRO A 563 8.71 1.57 0.18
N TYR A 564 8.60 2.31 -0.90
CA TYR A 564 7.72 3.48 -0.98
C TYR A 564 6.24 3.13 -1.16
N GLY A 565 5.89 1.87 -1.01
CA GLY A 565 4.53 1.36 -1.10
C GLY A 565 4.07 1.07 -2.53
N GLY A 566 2.78 0.84 -2.67
CA GLY A 566 2.11 0.61 -3.95
C GLY A 566 0.72 1.22 -3.90
N TYR A 567 0.39 2.08 -4.87
CA TYR A 567 -0.83 2.87 -4.90
C TYR A 567 -1.82 2.37 -5.93
N GLN A 568 -3.09 2.29 -5.51
CA GLN A 568 -4.26 2.10 -6.36
C GLN A 568 -5.33 3.08 -5.92
N ALA A 569 -6.06 3.67 -6.85
CA ALA A 569 -7.18 4.56 -6.52
C ALA A 569 -8.26 4.58 -7.58
N ILE A 570 -9.48 4.88 -7.14
CA ILE A 570 -10.61 5.23 -8.00
C ILE A 570 -11.23 6.52 -7.45
N LEU A 571 -11.36 7.52 -8.32
CA LEU A 571 -12.11 8.74 -8.05
C LEU A 571 -13.42 8.70 -8.83
N ARG A 572 -14.51 9.17 -8.22
CA ARG A 572 -15.80 9.37 -8.86
C ARG A 572 -16.08 10.85 -8.98
N ASP A 573 -16.31 11.31 -10.19
CA ASP A 573 -16.75 12.67 -10.43
C ASP A 573 -18.17 12.87 -9.86
N PRO A 574 -18.38 13.82 -8.95
CA PRO A 574 -19.66 13.98 -8.27
C PRO A 574 -20.76 14.56 -9.16
N GLU A 575 -20.42 15.17 -10.31
CA GLU A 575 -21.37 15.79 -11.25
C GLU A 575 -21.76 14.83 -12.37
N THR A 576 -20.79 14.18 -12.98
CA THR A 576 -21.00 13.29 -14.14
C THR A 576 -21.19 11.83 -13.76
N GLY A 577 -20.69 11.41 -12.58
CA GLY A 577 -20.64 10.03 -12.15
C GLY A 577 -19.54 9.20 -12.79
N VAL A 578 -18.74 9.79 -13.68
CA VAL A 578 -17.63 9.14 -14.38
C VAL A 578 -16.54 8.74 -13.38
N TYR A 579 -15.93 7.58 -13.59
CA TYR A 579 -14.82 7.07 -12.79
C TYR A 579 -13.47 7.38 -13.42
N TYR A 580 -12.52 7.78 -12.58
CA TYR A 580 -11.11 7.91 -12.91
C TYR A 580 -10.35 6.88 -12.11
N GLY A 581 -9.51 6.09 -12.76
CA GLY A 581 -8.72 5.04 -12.15
C GLY A 581 -7.22 5.32 -12.26
N ALA A 582 -6.48 5.01 -11.21
CA ALA A 582 -5.02 5.11 -11.17
C ALA A 582 -4.38 3.87 -10.57
N SER A 583 -3.25 3.49 -11.15
CA SER A 583 -2.34 2.45 -10.66
C SER A 583 -0.91 2.90 -10.98
N GLU A 584 -0.07 2.95 -9.99
CA GLU A 584 1.29 3.48 -10.10
C GLU A 584 2.32 2.43 -10.57
N SER A 585 3.54 2.87 -10.88
CA SER A 585 4.58 2.04 -11.52
C SER A 585 5.47 1.22 -10.57
N ARG A 586 5.31 1.35 -9.23
CA ARG A 586 6.14 0.60 -8.25
C ARG A 586 5.67 -0.83 -8.04
N LYS A 587 4.52 -1.18 -8.59
CA LYS A 587 3.94 -2.54 -8.59
C LYS A 587 3.54 -2.94 -10.01
N ASP A 588 3.25 -4.23 -10.22
CA ASP A 588 2.82 -4.76 -11.51
C ASP A 588 1.36 -4.41 -11.86
N GLY A 589 0.77 -3.41 -11.21
CA GLY A 589 -0.64 -3.13 -11.16
C GLY A 589 -1.26 -2.53 -12.43
N GLN A 590 -2.60 -2.52 -12.43
CA GLN A 590 -3.42 -1.92 -13.48
C GLN A 590 -4.68 -1.28 -12.91
N ALA A 591 -5.05 -0.10 -13.45
CA ALA A 591 -6.41 0.42 -13.40
C ALA A 591 -7.07 0.20 -14.77
N ALA A 592 -8.31 -0.26 -14.78
CA ALA A 592 -9.10 -0.44 -16.00
C ALA A 592 -10.60 -0.30 -15.69
N GLY A 593 -11.37 0.11 -16.71
CA GLY A 593 -12.81 0.33 -16.58
C GLY A 593 -13.53 0.16 -17.92
N TYR A 594 -14.87 0.27 -17.89
CA TYR A 594 -15.73 0.23 -19.08
C TYR A 594 -16.94 1.12 -18.92
#